data_133b613a5a18b51258435ebc75344ac1
#
_entry.id   133b613a5a18b51258435ebc75344ac1
#
_cell.length_a   1.000
_cell.length_b   1.000
_cell.length_c   1.000
_cell.angle_alpha   90.00
_cell.angle_beta   90.00
_cell.angle_gamma   90.00
#
_symmetry.space_group_name_H-M   'P 1'
#
loop_
_entity.id
_entity.type
_entity.pdbx_description
1 polymer ?
#
loop_
_entity_poly.entity_id
_entity_poly.type
_entity_poly.pdbx_seq_one_letter_code
_entity_poly.pdbx_strand_id
1 'polypeptide(L)'
;MLQIGRESRIERIACLNWPETFPYRPEVSLDIFHSGEALHLHFHVQEQAVRAACAADWERVWEDSCVEFFFAPREDGIYYNLECTCTGKIYLCRGAERHGRESLPEAAYAAIARRASLGTAPFGLREAPTAWDLALDVPAATFGLDTFAGLEARGNFYKCGDGLPVPHYLSWAPIGTPKPDFHRPEYFDRLIFV
;
A
#
# COMPACT_ATOMS: atom_id res chain seq x y z
N MET A 1 17.11 0.80 -0.30
CA MET A 1 17.15 -0.28 -1.31
C MET A 1 16.66 -1.57 -0.69
N LEU A 2 15.71 -2.26 -1.33
CA LEU A 2 15.13 -3.52 -0.90
C LEU A 2 15.34 -4.59 -1.96
N GLN A 3 15.91 -5.73 -1.57
CA GLN A 3 15.94 -6.93 -2.41
C GLN A 3 14.73 -7.80 -2.06
N ILE A 4 13.95 -8.16 -3.08
CA ILE A 4 12.74 -8.98 -2.97
C ILE A 4 13.01 -10.29 -3.69
N GLY A 5 13.13 -11.37 -2.93
CA GLY A 5 13.42 -12.71 -3.46
C GLY A 5 12.18 -13.60 -3.52
N ARG A 6 12.44 -14.91 -3.70
CA ARG A 6 11.42 -15.97 -3.69
C ARG A 6 11.00 -16.37 -2.28
N GLU A 7 11.83 -16.05 -1.29
CA GLU A 7 11.54 -16.29 0.12
C GLU A 7 11.01 -15.00 0.75
N SER A 8 10.06 -15.16 1.65
CA SER A 8 9.48 -14.04 2.37
C SER A 8 10.52 -13.36 3.26
N ARG A 9 10.50 -12.02 3.25
CA ARG A 9 11.24 -11.19 4.19
C ARG A 9 10.31 -10.19 4.86
N ILE A 10 10.67 -9.80 6.07
CA ILE A 10 9.88 -8.86 6.86
C ILE A 10 10.52 -7.47 6.76
N GLU A 11 9.71 -6.49 6.37
CA GLU A 11 10.04 -5.07 6.38
C GLU A 11 9.13 -4.32 7.37
N ARG A 12 9.56 -3.16 7.86
CA ARG A 12 8.75 -2.30 8.73
C ARG A 12 8.37 -1.02 8.02
N ILE A 13 7.09 -0.67 8.07
CA ILE A 13 6.58 0.63 7.62
C ILE A 13 6.54 1.53 8.86
N ALA A 14 7.62 2.27 9.10
CA ALA A 14 7.85 2.90 10.39
C ALA A 14 8.40 4.33 10.33
N CYS A 15 8.63 4.89 9.12
CA CYS A 15 9.06 6.27 8.99
C CYS A 15 7.90 7.21 9.33
N LEU A 16 8.04 7.93 10.44
CA LEU A 16 7.13 8.98 10.88
C LEU A 16 7.63 10.32 10.32
N ASN A 17 7.19 10.69 9.11
CA ASN A 17 7.76 11.81 8.37
C ASN A 17 7.30 13.19 8.88
N TRP A 18 6.15 13.27 9.57
CA TRP A 18 5.53 14.52 10.03
C TRP A 18 5.14 14.46 11.51
N PRO A 19 6.09 14.17 12.44
CA PRO A 19 5.81 13.89 13.85
C PRO A 19 5.21 15.09 14.61
N GLU A 20 5.51 16.31 14.19
CA GLU A 20 4.98 17.52 14.83
C GLU A 20 3.46 17.65 14.68
N THR A 21 2.92 17.18 13.55
CA THR A 21 1.48 17.30 13.25
C THR A 21 0.75 15.97 13.41
N PHE A 22 1.42 14.86 13.09
CA PHE A 22 0.86 13.51 13.09
C PHE A 22 1.76 12.57 13.90
N PRO A 23 1.76 12.68 15.25
CA PRO A 23 2.67 11.93 16.10
C PRO A 23 2.28 10.46 16.30
N TYR A 24 1.04 10.07 15.96
CA TYR A 24 0.58 8.70 16.15
C TYR A 24 1.25 7.74 15.17
N ARG A 25 1.75 6.65 15.71
CA ARG A 25 2.48 5.63 14.97
C ARG A 25 1.93 4.24 15.29
N PRO A 26 1.03 3.68 14.45
CA PRO A 26 0.65 2.28 14.54
C PRO A 26 1.87 1.37 14.29
N GLU A 27 1.80 0.13 14.75
CA GLU A 27 2.80 -0.89 14.43
C GLU A 27 2.43 -1.53 13.09
N VAL A 28 3.36 -1.49 12.12
CA VAL A 28 3.13 -2.03 10.80
C VAL A 28 4.35 -2.80 10.32
N SER A 29 4.16 -4.06 9.97
CA SER A 29 5.14 -4.87 9.25
C SER A 29 4.55 -5.43 7.96
N LEU A 30 5.42 -5.77 7.03
CA LEU A 30 5.10 -6.28 5.72
C LEU A 30 5.98 -7.49 5.43
N ASP A 31 5.37 -8.67 5.27
CA ASP A 31 6.02 -9.79 4.63
C ASP A 31 5.94 -9.64 3.12
N ILE A 32 7.09 -9.66 2.45
CA ILE A 32 7.17 -9.44 1.00
C ILE A 32 8.05 -10.47 0.32
N PHE A 33 7.58 -11.02 -0.81
CA PHE A 33 8.30 -11.89 -1.72
C PHE A 33 7.63 -11.91 -3.10
N HIS A 34 8.26 -12.52 -4.11
CA HIS A 34 7.63 -12.72 -5.41
C HIS A 34 7.75 -14.17 -5.92
N SER A 35 6.79 -14.62 -6.70
CA SER A 35 6.81 -15.92 -7.40
C SER A 35 7.37 -15.81 -8.84
N GLY A 36 7.69 -14.60 -9.30
CA GLY A 36 7.94 -14.24 -10.68
C GLY A 36 6.67 -13.71 -11.34
N GLU A 37 5.60 -14.45 -11.30
CA GLU A 37 4.31 -14.06 -11.89
C GLU A 37 3.50 -13.12 -11.00
N ALA A 38 3.70 -13.16 -9.68
CA ALA A 38 3.01 -12.31 -8.72
C ALA A 38 3.95 -11.77 -7.64
N LEU A 39 3.63 -10.58 -7.15
CA LEU A 39 4.16 -9.99 -5.93
C LEU A 39 3.20 -10.33 -4.78
N HIS A 40 3.75 -10.86 -3.69
CA HIS A 40 3.02 -11.23 -2.49
C HIS A 40 3.33 -10.23 -1.39
N LEU A 41 2.29 -9.55 -0.91
CA LEU A 41 2.34 -8.54 0.14
C LEU A 41 1.43 -9.01 1.29
N HIS A 42 1.99 -9.20 2.48
CA HIS A 42 1.19 -9.51 3.67
C HIS A 42 1.47 -8.48 4.75
N PHE A 43 0.53 -7.57 4.93
CA PHE A 43 0.59 -6.51 5.93
C PHE A 43 0.04 -7.00 7.26
N HIS A 44 0.77 -6.70 8.34
CA HIS A 44 0.37 -6.92 9.73
C HIS A 44 0.31 -5.57 10.41
N VAL A 45 -0.83 -5.20 10.92
CA VAL A 45 -1.08 -3.88 11.50
C VAL A 45 -1.66 -4.00 12.90
N GLN A 46 -1.15 -3.18 13.84
CA GLN A 46 -1.76 -2.95 15.14
C GLN A 46 -2.02 -1.46 15.31
N GLU A 47 -3.26 -1.08 15.45
CA GLU A 47 -3.68 0.31 15.60
C GLU A 47 -4.78 0.49 16.67
N GLN A 48 -4.94 1.72 17.20
CA GLN A 48 -5.83 2.00 18.33
C GLN A 48 -7.30 2.13 17.93
N ALA A 49 -7.57 2.39 16.67
CA ALA A 49 -8.92 2.44 16.11
C ALA A 49 -8.88 1.91 14.68
N VAL A 50 -9.94 1.28 14.23
CA VAL A 50 -10.05 0.73 12.87
C VAL A 50 -11.37 1.15 12.23
N ARG A 51 -11.32 1.48 10.94
CA ARG A 51 -12.47 1.85 10.13
C ARG A 51 -12.37 1.19 8.76
N ALA A 52 -13.49 0.71 8.21
CA ALA A 52 -13.61 0.19 6.86
C ALA A 52 -15.00 0.51 6.31
N ALA A 53 -15.25 1.77 6.02
CA ALA A 53 -16.55 2.25 5.54
C ALA A 53 -16.74 2.02 4.04
N CYS A 54 -15.65 1.91 3.26
CA CYS A 54 -15.71 1.61 1.84
C CYS A 54 -16.40 0.27 1.58
N ALA A 55 -17.45 0.28 0.77
CA ALA A 55 -18.24 -0.89 0.39
C ALA A 55 -17.77 -1.52 -0.93
N ALA A 56 -17.15 -0.73 -1.79
CA ALA A 56 -16.69 -1.13 -3.12
C ALA A 56 -15.24 -0.68 -3.39
N ASP A 57 -14.64 -1.25 -4.43
CA ASP A 57 -13.41 -0.74 -5.02
C ASP A 57 -13.67 0.66 -5.61
N TRP A 58 -12.61 1.44 -5.90
CA TRP A 58 -12.63 2.83 -6.39
C TRP A 58 -13.15 3.90 -5.42
N GLU A 59 -13.59 3.53 -4.22
CA GLU A 59 -13.95 4.49 -3.19
C GLU A 59 -12.69 5.11 -2.55
N ARG A 60 -12.88 6.03 -1.60
CA ARG A 60 -11.80 6.76 -0.93
C ARG A 60 -11.17 5.90 0.18
N VAL A 61 -10.50 4.83 -0.23
CA VAL A 61 -9.95 3.79 0.66
C VAL A 61 -8.94 4.34 1.68
N TRP A 62 -8.25 5.43 1.36
CA TRP A 62 -7.29 6.12 2.24
C TRP A 62 -7.94 6.77 3.47
N GLU A 63 -9.26 7.01 3.47
CA GLU A 63 -9.99 7.47 4.64
C GLU A 63 -10.22 6.37 5.67
N ASP A 64 -10.14 5.12 5.28
CA ASP A 64 -10.24 3.95 6.15
C ASP A 64 -8.88 3.54 6.72
N SER A 65 -8.84 2.48 7.52
CA SER A 65 -7.60 1.80 7.88
C SER A 65 -6.98 1.20 6.62
N CYS A 66 -5.97 1.90 6.08
CA CYS A 66 -5.44 1.66 4.74
C CYS A 66 -3.94 1.35 4.77
N VAL A 67 -3.52 0.43 3.91
CA VAL A 67 -2.12 0.20 3.53
C VAL A 67 -1.96 0.38 2.05
N GLU A 68 -0.77 0.83 1.61
CA GLU A 68 -0.56 1.20 0.21
C GLU A 68 0.79 0.71 -0.30
N PHE A 69 0.84 0.44 -1.59
CA PHE A 69 2.06 0.19 -2.35
C PHE A 69 2.09 1.06 -3.59
N PHE A 70 3.03 2.00 -3.64
CA PHE A 70 3.27 2.81 -4.84
C PHE A 70 4.48 2.28 -5.57
N PHE A 71 4.36 2.08 -6.88
CA PHE A 71 5.29 1.32 -7.66
C PHE A 71 5.56 1.94 -9.05
N ALA A 72 6.82 2.23 -9.31
CA ALA A 72 7.33 2.68 -10.60
C ALA A 72 8.18 1.55 -11.22
N PRO A 73 7.57 0.68 -12.06
CA PRO A 73 8.26 -0.46 -12.64
C PRO A 73 9.28 -0.09 -13.74
N ARG A 74 9.21 1.14 -14.27
CA ARG A 74 10.05 1.65 -15.35
C ARG A 74 10.49 3.08 -15.06
N GLU A 75 11.50 3.54 -15.79
CA GLU A 75 12.00 4.93 -15.73
C GLU A 75 11.29 5.83 -16.75
N ASP A 76 9.98 5.67 -16.93
CA ASP A 76 9.14 6.46 -17.85
C ASP A 76 8.37 7.59 -17.15
N GLY A 77 8.58 7.78 -15.85
CA GLY A 77 7.90 8.76 -15.02
C GLY A 77 6.50 8.34 -14.58
N ILE A 78 6.03 7.16 -14.97
CA ILE A 78 4.72 6.64 -14.59
C ILE A 78 4.86 5.72 -13.37
N TYR A 79 3.98 5.89 -12.38
CA TYR A 79 3.89 4.98 -11.26
C TYR A 79 2.44 4.58 -10.98
N TYR A 80 2.27 3.44 -10.32
CA TYR A 80 1.00 2.91 -9.87
C TYR A 80 0.83 3.20 -8.38
N ASN A 81 -0.41 3.48 -7.94
CA ASN A 81 -0.80 3.51 -6.54
C ASN A 81 -1.82 2.39 -6.30
N LEU A 82 -1.42 1.40 -5.55
CA LEU A 82 -2.29 0.34 -5.03
C LEU A 82 -2.56 0.66 -3.58
N GLU A 83 -3.78 1.05 -3.25
CA GLU A 83 -4.25 1.41 -1.92
C GLU A 83 -5.34 0.42 -1.50
N CYS A 84 -5.30 -0.09 -0.28
CA CYS A 84 -6.20 -1.15 0.15
C CYS A 84 -6.64 -0.97 1.60
N THR A 85 -7.95 -1.04 1.82
CA THR A 85 -8.52 -1.04 3.18
C THR A 85 -8.22 -2.35 3.91
N CYS A 86 -8.34 -2.34 5.24
CA CYS A 86 -8.25 -3.55 6.07
C CYS A 86 -9.30 -4.63 5.74
N THR A 87 -10.31 -4.33 4.93
CA THR A 87 -11.32 -5.28 4.40
C THR A 87 -11.10 -5.66 2.94
N GLY A 88 -10.00 -5.20 2.33
CA GLY A 88 -9.61 -5.58 0.97
C GLY A 88 -10.28 -4.77 -0.13
N LYS A 89 -10.85 -3.59 0.12
CA LYS A 89 -11.31 -2.69 -0.93
C LYS A 89 -10.13 -1.93 -1.48
N ILE A 90 -10.02 -1.85 -2.82
CA ILE A 90 -8.85 -1.33 -3.52
C ILE A 90 -9.18 -0.05 -4.29
N TYR A 91 -8.24 0.89 -4.26
CA TYR A 91 -8.11 1.97 -5.22
C TYR A 91 -6.80 1.80 -5.96
N LEU A 92 -6.84 1.66 -7.29
CA LEU A 92 -5.68 1.33 -8.11
C LEU A 92 -5.66 2.18 -9.38
N CYS A 93 -4.69 3.08 -9.45
CA CYS A 93 -4.52 3.98 -10.58
C CYS A 93 -3.05 4.01 -11.04
N ARG A 94 -2.82 4.60 -12.22
CA ARG A 94 -1.49 4.93 -12.73
C ARG A 94 -1.42 6.37 -13.24
N GLY A 95 -0.25 6.95 -13.25
CA GLY A 95 -0.02 8.30 -13.75
C GLY A 95 1.32 8.85 -13.30
N ALA A 96 1.71 10.01 -13.82
CA ALA A 96 2.97 10.67 -13.46
C ALA A 96 2.84 11.55 -12.22
N GLU A 97 1.64 12.07 -11.96
CA GLU A 97 1.37 13.05 -10.91
C GLU A 97 0.26 12.57 -9.96
N ARG A 98 0.03 13.30 -8.87
CA ARG A 98 -1.02 13.02 -7.89
C ARG A 98 -2.43 13.10 -8.51
N HIS A 99 -2.65 14.04 -9.43
CA HIS A 99 -3.95 14.30 -10.06
C HIS A 99 -3.99 13.81 -11.51
N GLY A 100 -5.21 13.63 -12.07
CA GLY A 100 -5.39 13.20 -13.45
C GLY A 100 -4.94 11.75 -13.70
N ARG A 101 -4.97 10.92 -12.67
CA ARG A 101 -4.55 9.52 -12.76
C ARG A 101 -5.60 8.67 -13.47
N GLU A 102 -5.14 7.69 -14.22
CA GLU A 102 -5.98 6.71 -14.90
C GLU A 102 -6.25 5.52 -13.97
N SER A 103 -7.53 5.23 -13.73
CA SER A 103 -7.92 3.99 -13.04
C SER A 103 -7.66 2.79 -13.93
N LEU A 104 -7.20 1.68 -13.36
CA LEU A 104 -7.02 0.45 -14.11
C LEU A 104 -8.39 -0.19 -14.44
N PRO A 105 -8.45 -1.06 -15.47
CA PRO A 105 -9.67 -1.81 -15.79
C PRO A 105 -10.11 -2.72 -14.63
N GLU A 106 -11.42 -3.00 -14.52
CA GLU A 106 -12.00 -3.89 -13.52
C GLU A 106 -11.32 -5.26 -13.45
N ALA A 107 -10.89 -5.79 -14.59
CA ALA A 107 -10.16 -7.06 -14.66
C ALA A 107 -8.83 -7.02 -13.87
N ALA A 108 -8.16 -5.88 -13.77
CA ALA A 108 -6.93 -5.74 -12.98
C ALA A 108 -7.25 -5.83 -11.48
N TYR A 109 -8.36 -5.24 -11.04
CA TYR A 109 -8.83 -5.35 -9.64
C TYR A 109 -9.25 -6.78 -9.30
N ALA A 110 -9.98 -7.44 -10.20
CA ALA A 110 -10.44 -8.82 -10.02
C ALA A 110 -9.29 -9.84 -9.99
N ALA A 111 -8.17 -9.54 -10.67
CA ALA A 111 -7.00 -10.41 -10.70
C ALA A 111 -6.18 -10.37 -9.40
N ILE A 112 -6.32 -9.34 -8.56
CA ILE A 112 -5.62 -9.24 -7.28
C ILE A 112 -6.37 -10.09 -6.24
N ALA A 113 -5.76 -11.18 -5.81
CA ALA A 113 -6.29 -11.97 -4.70
C ALA A 113 -6.09 -11.24 -3.37
N ARG A 114 -7.13 -11.22 -2.53
CA ARG A 114 -7.20 -10.47 -1.27
C ARG A 114 -7.68 -11.35 -0.14
N ARG A 115 -6.96 -11.35 0.97
CA ARG A 115 -7.33 -12.08 2.19
C ARG A 115 -7.21 -11.13 3.38
N ALA A 116 -8.35 -10.71 3.93
CA ALA A 116 -8.45 -9.76 5.04
C ALA A 116 -8.94 -10.48 6.31
N SER A 117 -8.21 -10.34 7.41
CA SER A 117 -8.53 -11.00 8.69
C SER A 117 -9.81 -10.47 9.34
N LEU A 118 -10.18 -9.21 9.05
CA LEU A 118 -11.42 -8.60 9.56
C LEU A 118 -12.65 -8.90 8.69
N GLY A 119 -12.51 -9.77 7.66
CA GLY A 119 -13.55 -10.06 6.69
C GLY A 119 -13.62 -9.00 5.59
N THR A 120 -14.60 -9.14 4.69
CA THR A 120 -14.74 -8.30 3.48
C THR A 120 -15.91 -7.32 3.54
N ALA A 121 -16.75 -7.42 4.59
CA ALA A 121 -17.88 -6.54 4.77
C ALA A 121 -17.43 -5.18 5.34
N PRO A 122 -18.01 -4.05 4.89
CA PRO A 122 -17.72 -2.75 5.46
C PRO A 122 -18.22 -2.66 6.89
N PHE A 123 -17.53 -1.84 7.69
CA PHE A 123 -17.97 -1.49 9.05
C PHE A 123 -17.57 -0.05 9.39
N GLY A 124 -18.31 0.55 10.33
CA GLY A 124 -17.99 1.87 10.84
C GLY A 124 -16.76 1.90 11.74
N LEU A 125 -16.48 3.06 12.31
CA LEU A 125 -15.38 3.25 13.26
C LEU A 125 -15.54 2.33 14.48
N ARG A 126 -14.44 1.67 14.86
CA ARG A 126 -14.27 0.89 16.09
C ARG A 126 -13.10 1.48 16.87
N GLU A 127 -13.39 2.14 17.99
CA GLU A 127 -12.39 2.78 18.85
C GLU A 127 -11.87 1.79 19.90
N ALA A 128 -11.11 0.79 19.45
CA ALA A 128 -10.46 -0.19 20.29
C ALA A 128 -9.15 -0.66 19.64
N PRO A 129 -8.11 -0.96 20.43
CA PRO A 129 -6.89 -1.57 19.92
C PRO A 129 -7.23 -2.81 19.10
N THR A 130 -6.83 -2.80 17.85
CA THR A 130 -7.17 -3.85 16.88
C THR A 130 -5.93 -4.27 16.12
N ALA A 131 -5.67 -5.58 16.06
CA ALA A 131 -4.71 -6.18 15.15
C ALA A 131 -5.46 -6.71 13.93
N TRP A 132 -4.91 -6.49 12.74
CA TRP A 132 -5.46 -7.02 11.51
C TRP A 132 -4.36 -7.32 10.49
N ASP A 133 -4.70 -8.24 9.60
CA ASP A 133 -3.84 -8.71 8.53
C ASP A 133 -4.53 -8.53 7.19
N LEU A 134 -3.75 -8.17 6.18
CA LEU A 134 -4.19 -8.11 4.80
C LEU A 134 -3.12 -8.72 3.90
N ALA A 135 -3.45 -9.82 3.24
CA ALA A 135 -2.59 -10.41 2.22
C ALA A 135 -3.12 -10.11 0.82
N LEU A 136 -2.22 -9.67 -0.05
CA LEU A 136 -2.47 -9.37 -1.46
C LEU A 136 -1.52 -10.20 -2.32
N ASP A 137 -2.08 -10.90 -3.34
CA ASP A 137 -1.29 -11.50 -4.41
C ASP A 137 -1.55 -10.67 -5.67
N VAL A 138 -0.55 -9.89 -6.09
CA VAL A 138 -0.66 -8.91 -7.17
C VAL A 138 0.06 -9.45 -8.41
N PRO A 139 -0.66 -9.84 -9.48
CA PRO A 139 -0.04 -10.32 -10.71
C PRO A 139 0.90 -9.28 -11.35
N ALA A 140 2.00 -9.71 -11.95
CA ALA A 140 2.93 -8.85 -12.69
C ALA A 140 2.21 -8.07 -13.80
N ALA A 141 1.23 -8.70 -14.46
CA ALA A 141 0.40 -8.10 -15.50
C ALA A 141 -0.40 -6.88 -15.01
N THR A 142 -0.70 -6.77 -13.71
CA THR A 142 -1.33 -5.58 -13.11
C THR A 142 -0.50 -4.31 -13.37
N PHE A 143 0.81 -4.46 -13.42
CA PHE A 143 1.77 -3.36 -13.65
C PHE A 143 2.31 -3.35 -15.10
N GLY A 144 1.68 -4.10 -16.01
CA GLY A 144 2.12 -4.23 -17.40
C GLY A 144 3.48 -4.92 -17.52
N LEU A 145 3.76 -5.89 -16.65
CA LEU A 145 4.98 -6.69 -16.62
C LEU A 145 4.65 -8.14 -16.98
N ASP A 146 5.59 -8.82 -17.63
CA ASP A 146 5.51 -10.28 -17.85
C ASP A 146 5.94 -11.06 -16.59
N THR A 147 6.91 -10.52 -15.85
CA THR A 147 7.46 -11.13 -14.64
C THR A 147 8.11 -10.08 -13.74
N PHE A 148 8.20 -10.38 -12.44
CA PHE A 148 9.03 -9.62 -11.51
C PHE A 148 10.50 -10.08 -11.50
N ALA A 149 10.82 -11.30 -11.93
CA ALA A 149 12.17 -11.84 -11.86
C ALA A 149 13.17 -10.98 -12.65
N GLY A 150 14.24 -10.55 -11.99
CA GLY A 150 15.29 -9.72 -12.58
C GLY A 150 14.92 -8.24 -12.78
N LEU A 151 13.76 -7.80 -12.29
CA LEU A 151 13.32 -6.42 -12.39
C LEU A 151 14.08 -5.52 -11.41
N GLU A 152 14.54 -4.37 -11.88
CA GLU A 152 14.92 -3.23 -11.05
C GLU A 152 13.84 -2.14 -11.20
N ALA A 153 13.30 -1.71 -10.08
CA ALA A 153 12.18 -0.77 -10.02
C ALA A 153 12.36 0.21 -8.85
N ARG A 154 11.40 1.12 -8.69
CA ARG A 154 11.31 2.00 -7.52
C ARG A 154 9.92 1.90 -6.90
N GLY A 155 9.83 2.11 -5.60
CA GLY A 155 8.55 2.11 -4.90
C GLY A 155 8.64 2.50 -3.45
N ASN A 156 7.48 2.58 -2.81
CA ASN A 156 7.36 2.79 -1.38
C ASN A 156 6.10 2.11 -0.85
N PHE A 157 6.09 1.82 0.44
CA PHE A 157 4.95 1.22 1.13
C PHE A 157 4.48 2.19 2.20
N TYR A 158 3.17 2.24 2.43
CA TYR A 158 2.57 3.21 3.32
C TYR A 158 1.48 2.62 4.21
N LYS A 159 1.22 3.33 5.31
CA LYS A 159 0.06 3.15 6.18
C LYS A 159 -0.57 4.51 6.40
N CYS A 160 -1.86 4.61 6.15
CA CYS A 160 -2.63 5.81 6.46
C CYS A 160 -4.00 5.50 7.06
N GLY A 161 -4.72 6.54 7.40
CA GLY A 161 -6.08 6.51 7.92
C GLY A 161 -6.58 7.93 8.11
N ASP A 162 -6.91 8.61 6.99
CA ASP A 162 -7.27 10.03 7.00
C ASP A 162 -8.57 10.31 7.75
N GLY A 163 -9.52 9.36 7.70
CA GLY A 163 -10.82 9.45 8.36
C GLY A 163 -10.87 8.83 9.75
N LEU A 164 -9.75 8.41 10.32
CA LEU A 164 -9.68 7.89 11.69
C LEU A 164 -9.61 9.05 12.71
N PRO A 165 -10.01 8.81 13.98
CA PRO A 165 -9.96 9.85 15.03
C PRO A 165 -8.59 10.48 15.21
N VAL A 166 -7.53 9.69 14.99
CA VAL A 166 -6.15 10.14 14.97
C VAL A 166 -5.56 9.84 13.60
N PRO A 167 -5.65 10.77 12.64
CA PRO A 167 -5.04 10.60 11.32
C PRO A 167 -3.54 10.35 11.42
N HIS A 168 -3.02 9.46 10.57
CA HIS A 168 -1.61 9.08 10.61
C HIS A 168 -1.09 8.70 9.23
N TYR A 169 0.22 8.89 9.03
CA TYR A 169 0.91 8.71 7.76
C TYR A 169 2.30 8.16 8.00
N LEU A 170 2.48 6.86 7.70
CA LEU A 170 3.77 6.20 7.77
C LEU A 170 4.25 5.77 6.39
N SER A 171 5.54 5.72 6.21
CA SER A 171 6.17 5.15 5.01
C SER A 171 7.27 4.15 5.39
N TRP A 172 7.63 3.31 4.43
CA TRP A 172 8.80 2.44 4.51
C TRP A 172 10.09 3.23 4.23
N ALA A 173 10.16 3.93 3.10
CA ALA A 173 11.24 4.87 2.80
C ALA A 173 10.81 6.29 3.22
N PRO A 174 11.72 7.11 3.79
CA PRO A 174 11.38 8.43 4.33
C PRO A 174 10.97 9.41 3.22
N ILE A 175 10.08 10.35 3.59
CA ILE A 175 9.59 11.43 2.73
C ILE A 175 9.95 12.77 3.35
N GLY A 176 10.55 13.69 2.57
CA GLY A 176 11.02 15.00 3.02
C GLY A 176 10.10 16.17 2.62
N THR A 177 8.78 15.98 2.55
CA THR A 177 7.83 17.05 2.23
C THR A 177 7.33 17.77 3.48
N PRO A 178 6.93 19.06 3.40
CA PRO A 178 6.43 19.82 4.56
C PRO A 178 5.07 19.34 5.09
N LYS A 179 4.29 18.62 4.28
CA LYS A 179 2.96 18.08 4.60
C LYS A 179 2.82 16.66 4.06
N PRO A 180 1.93 15.83 4.63
CA PRO A 180 1.68 14.49 4.13
C PRO A 180 1.36 14.46 2.63
N ASP A 181 2.20 13.78 1.89
CA ASP A 181 2.02 13.54 0.46
C ASP A 181 2.81 12.30 0.05
N PHE A 182 2.11 11.22 -0.28
CA PHE A 182 2.70 9.96 -0.72
C PHE A 182 2.97 9.93 -2.24
N HIS A 183 2.31 10.81 -3.00
CA HIS A 183 2.46 10.93 -4.45
C HIS A 183 3.76 11.68 -4.84
N ARG A 184 4.88 11.21 -4.31
CA ARG A 184 6.20 11.83 -4.43
C ARG A 184 7.22 10.78 -4.90
N PRO A 185 7.22 10.43 -6.20
CA PRO A 185 8.07 9.36 -6.74
C PRO A 185 9.57 9.62 -6.55
N GLU A 186 10.01 10.86 -6.33
CA GLU A 186 11.39 11.18 -6.00
C GLU A 186 11.85 10.58 -4.66
N TYR A 187 10.93 10.23 -3.76
CA TYR A 187 11.22 9.54 -2.49
C TYR A 187 10.98 8.02 -2.55
N PHE A 188 10.68 7.48 -3.72
CA PHE A 188 10.64 6.02 -3.87
C PHE A 188 12.07 5.47 -3.80
N ASP A 189 12.26 4.40 -3.03
CA ASP A 189 13.54 3.71 -2.96
C ASP A 189 13.61 2.57 -4.00
N ARG A 190 14.81 2.07 -4.23
CA ARG A 190 15.05 0.99 -5.20
C ARG A 190 14.51 -0.34 -4.67
N LEU A 191 13.79 -1.04 -5.54
CA LEU A 191 13.30 -2.40 -5.35
C LEU A 191 13.97 -3.29 -6.38
N ILE A 192 14.68 -4.34 -5.93
CA ILE A 192 15.43 -5.28 -6.78
C ILE A 192 14.82 -6.66 -6.59
N PHE A 193 14.24 -7.20 -7.64
CA PHE A 193 13.59 -8.51 -7.64
C PHE A 193 14.57 -9.58 -8.10
N VAL A 194 14.98 -10.49 -7.21
CA VAL A 194 16.03 -11.49 -7.42
C VAL A 194 15.50 -12.92 -7.45
#